data_6994ac32af682ef59f02414f3db1452b
#
_entry.id   6994ac32af682ef59f02414f3db1452b
#
_cell.length_a   1.000
_cell.length_b   1.000
_cell.length_c   1.000
_cell.angle_alpha   90.00
_cell.angle_beta   90.00
_cell.angle_gamma   90.00
#
_symmetry.space_group_name_H-M   'P 1'
#
loop_
_entity.id
_entity.type
_entity.pdbx_description
1 polymer ?
#
loop_
_entity_poly.entity_id
_entity_poly.type
_entity_poly.pdbx_seq_one_letter_code
_entity_poly.pdbx_strand_id
1 'polypeptide(L)'
;MLENNNDIPCTPSKSSPSKIRKIYILRLVGRIVVLLVCAALLFLAPEQFEVLDGWGFFRSPSALHVLWVIWLIDMILQLIPAKANISLGSKKNFMAYFLPIKEKINKRALKEYILSTTRAAYKVFIIWVALTLALGTLYLFGIIPRNVLFMFTVIFYVCDLICVLIWCPFRLIMKNKCCTTCRIFNWDHIMMFSPLIFVGGFFAWSLVVMAALAWLVWEACIIIYP
;
A
#
# COMPACT_ATOMS: atom_id res chain seq x y z
N MET A 1 -19.71 6.39 34.37
CA MET A 1 -19.55 7.47 33.39
C MET A 1 -18.08 7.46 32.99
N LEU A 2 -17.73 6.83 31.89
CA LEU A 2 -16.37 6.87 31.34
C LEU A 2 -16.40 7.98 30.30
N GLU A 3 -15.77 9.08 30.65
CA GLU A 3 -15.57 10.23 29.79
C GLU A 3 -14.79 9.79 28.54
N ASN A 4 -15.41 10.02 27.40
CA ASN A 4 -14.97 9.59 26.07
C ASN A 4 -13.84 10.52 25.58
N ASN A 5 -12.64 10.37 26.17
CA ASN A 5 -11.45 11.16 25.83
C ASN A 5 -10.79 10.66 24.53
N ASN A 6 -11.60 10.48 23.47
CA ASN A 6 -11.14 10.04 22.15
C ASN A 6 -10.75 11.20 21.21
N ASP A 7 -10.55 12.39 21.72
CA ASP A 7 -10.18 13.56 20.92
C ASP A 7 -8.70 13.91 21.03
N ILE A 8 -7.82 12.96 20.67
CA ILE A 8 -6.47 13.36 20.26
C ILE A 8 -6.61 13.84 18.81
N PRO A 9 -6.62 15.15 18.56
CA PRO A 9 -6.73 15.66 17.22
C PRO A 9 -5.44 15.34 16.48
N CYS A 10 -5.49 14.44 15.50
CA CYS A 10 -4.46 14.32 14.47
C CYS A 10 -4.49 15.53 13.49
N THR A 11 -4.84 16.69 14.00
CA THR A 11 -4.70 17.94 13.24
C THR A 11 -3.24 18.30 13.22
N PRO A 12 -2.63 18.46 12.04
CA PRO A 12 -1.26 18.97 11.96
C PRO A 12 -1.25 20.36 12.57
N SER A 13 -0.50 20.53 13.66
CA SER A 13 -0.13 21.85 14.17
C SER A 13 0.36 22.69 12.98
N LYS A 14 0.03 23.97 12.94
CA LYS A 14 0.51 24.95 11.92
C LYS A 14 2.04 25.19 11.94
N SER A 15 2.81 24.29 12.57
CA SER A 15 4.26 24.27 12.50
C SER A 15 4.74 23.92 11.09
N SER A 16 5.88 24.45 10.67
CA SER A 16 6.55 24.15 9.40
C SER A 16 6.50 22.63 9.12
N PRO A 17 6.20 22.22 7.88
CA PRO A 17 6.04 20.81 7.57
C PRO A 17 7.30 20.05 7.97
N SER A 18 7.15 19.04 8.84
CA SER A 18 8.28 18.22 9.31
C SER A 18 9.07 17.68 8.12
N LYS A 19 10.37 17.49 8.27
CA LYS A 19 11.23 16.92 7.19
C LYS A 19 10.60 15.66 6.58
N ILE A 20 9.95 14.83 7.39
CA ILE A 20 9.24 13.62 6.97
C ILE A 20 8.10 13.96 5.99
N ARG A 21 7.26 14.95 6.30
CA ARG A 21 6.16 15.35 5.41
C ARG A 21 6.65 15.84 4.06
N LYS A 22 7.76 16.59 4.01
CA LYS A 22 8.37 17.04 2.74
C LYS A 22 8.81 15.86 1.88
N ILE A 23 9.41 14.83 2.48
CA ILE A 23 9.84 13.62 1.76
C ILE A 23 8.63 12.86 1.20
N TYR A 24 7.54 12.74 1.96
CA TYR A 24 6.32 12.09 1.47
C TYR A 24 5.66 12.88 0.34
N ILE A 25 5.67 14.21 0.39
CA ILE A 25 5.18 15.06 -0.70
C ILE A 25 6.05 14.84 -1.96
N LEU A 26 7.38 14.82 -1.82
CA LEU A 26 8.28 14.55 -2.94
C LEU A 26 8.02 13.17 -3.56
N ARG A 27 7.81 12.14 -2.73
CA ARG A 27 7.42 10.80 -3.20
C ARG A 27 6.09 10.82 -3.94
N LEU A 28 5.09 11.57 -3.46
CA LEU A 28 3.80 11.71 -4.14
C LEU A 28 3.97 12.35 -5.52
N VAL A 29 4.75 13.43 -5.62
CA VAL A 29 5.06 14.07 -6.90
C VAL A 29 5.74 13.06 -7.84
N GLY A 30 6.72 12.30 -7.36
CA GLY A 30 7.38 11.25 -8.15
C GLY A 30 6.39 10.18 -8.65
N ARG A 31 5.46 9.72 -7.80
CA ARG A 31 4.42 8.74 -8.19
C ARG A 31 3.44 9.32 -9.21
N ILE A 32 3.10 10.60 -9.11
CA ILE A 32 2.26 11.29 -10.11
C ILE A 32 2.99 11.38 -11.46
N VAL A 33 4.29 11.69 -11.45
CA VAL A 33 5.10 11.68 -12.68
C VAL A 33 5.11 10.30 -13.32
N VAL A 34 5.28 9.23 -12.53
CA VAL A 34 5.19 7.84 -13.02
C VAL A 34 3.83 7.58 -13.68
N LEU A 35 2.73 8.00 -13.05
CA LEU A 35 1.39 7.84 -13.61
C LEU A 35 1.26 8.55 -14.96
N LEU A 36 1.74 9.80 -15.05
CA LEU A 36 1.70 10.57 -16.30
C LEU A 36 2.56 9.93 -17.40
N VAL A 37 3.74 9.44 -17.05
CA VAL A 37 4.63 8.73 -17.99
C VAL A 37 3.97 7.44 -18.48
N CYS A 38 3.42 6.62 -17.58
CA CYS A 38 2.71 5.39 -17.96
C CYS A 38 1.48 5.68 -18.83
N ALA A 39 0.73 6.74 -18.52
CA ALA A 39 -0.39 7.18 -19.35
C ALA A 39 0.09 7.65 -20.75
N ALA A 40 1.17 8.41 -20.83
CA ALA A 40 1.76 8.81 -22.11
C ALA A 40 2.22 7.60 -22.92
N LEU A 41 2.91 6.63 -22.29
CA LEU A 41 3.33 5.39 -22.95
C LEU A 41 2.13 4.58 -23.46
N LEU A 42 1.02 4.57 -22.74
CA LEU A 42 -0.19 3.86 -23.15
C LEU A 42 -0.72 4.36 -24.51
N PHE A 43 -0.63 5.67 -24.77
CA PHE A 43 -1.13 6.28 -26.00
C PHE A 43 -0.07 6.41 -27.09
N LEU A 44 1.19 6.68 -26.74
CA LEU A 44 2.26 7.00 -27.70
C LEU A 44 3.11 5.78 -28.07
N ALA A 45 3.24 4.80 -27.17
CA ALA A 45 4.13 3.65 -27.35
C ALA A 45 3.54 2.39 -26.70
N PRO A 46 2.39 1.89 -27.18
CA PRO A 46 1.72 0.73 -26.58
C PRO A 46 2.57 -0.54 -26.61
N GLU A 47 3.53 -0.65 -27.52
CA GLU A 47 4.50 -1.75 -27.62
C GLU A 47 5.35 -1.89 -26.35
N GLN A 48 5.53 -0.82 -25.56
CA GLN A 48 6.24 -0.90 -24.29
C GLN A 48 5.56 -1.82 -23.27
N PHE A 49 4.26 -2.08 -23.43
CA PHE A 49 3.49 -2.98 -22.56
C PHE A 49 3.61 -4.46 -22.93
N GLU A 50 4.30 -4.82 -24.02
CA GLU A 50 4.60 -6.21 -24.36
C GLU A 50 5.43 -6.91 -23.27
N VAL A 51 6.16 -6.14 -22.45
CA VAL A 51 6.88 -6.64 -21.26
C VAL A 51 5.96 -7.35 -20.27
N LEU A 52 4.66 -7.04 -20.28
CA LEU A 52 3.65 -7.69 -19.45
C LEU A 52 3.22 -9.06 -19.98
N ASP A 53 3.60 -9.43 -21.22
CA ASP A 53 3.24 -10.69 -21.85
C ASP A 53 4.17 -11.81 -21.42
N GLY A 54 3.69 -12.72 -20.56
CA GLY A 54 4.37 -13.95 -20.20
C GLY A 54 5.88 -13.79 -19.94
N TRP A 55 6.71 -14.20 -20.92
CA TRP A 55 8.17 -14.06 -20.93
C TRP A 55 8.67 -12.81 -21.67
N GLY A 56 7.79 -11.90 -22.08
CA GLY A 56 8.12 -10.62 -22.72
C GLY A 56 9.10 -9.78 -21.90
N PHE A 57 9.06 -9.93 -20.58
CA PHE A 57 10.01 -9.30 -19.65
C PHE A 57 11.48 -9.50 -20.06
N PHE A 58 11.86 -10.69 -20.55
CA PHE A 58 13.23 -11.00 -20.90
C PHE A 58 13.56 -10.74 -22.37
N ARG A 59 12.57 -10.43 -23.21
CA ARG A 59 12.73 -10.30 -24.65
C ARG A 59 12.77 -8.85 -25.12
N SER A 60 11.96 -8.01 -24.53
CA SER A 60 11.75 -6.64 -24.98
C SER A 60 12.20 -5.62 -23.93
N PRO A 61 13.30 -4.88 -24.16
CA PRO A 61 13.66 -3.80 -23.25
C PRO A 61 12.57 -2.72 -23.27
N SER A 62 12.08 -2.35 -22.09
CA SER A 62 10.99 -1.38 -21.93
C SER A 62 11.28 -0.44 -20.78
N ALA A 63 10.76 0.78 -20.85
CA ALA A 63 10.80 1.74 -19.74
C ALA A 63 10.11 1.18 -18.48
N LEU A 64 9.17 0.23 -18.64
CA LEU A 64 8.49 -0.41 -17.52
C LEU A 64 9.42 -1.27 -16.64
N HIS A 65 10.60 -1.72 -17.15
CA HIS A 65 11.60 -2.38 -16.30
C HIS A 65 12.13 -1.45 -15.21
N VAL A 66 12.30 -0.17 -15.51
CA VAL A 66 12.74 0.81 -14.50
C VAL A 66 11.68 0.92 -13.40
N LEU A 67 10.41 0.96 -13.77
CA LEU A 67 9.31 1.00 -12.81
C LEU A 67 9.26 -0.28 -11.96
N TRP A 68 9.46 -1.44 -12.59
CA TRP A 68 9.53 -2.74 -11.91
C TRP A 68 10.66 -2.75 -10.86
N VAL A 69 11.85 -2.27 -11.21
CA VAL A 69 12.99 -2.17 -10.29
C VAL A 69 12.67 -1.22 -9.13
N ILE A 70 12.07 -0.06 -9.41
CA ILE A 70 11.67 0.92 -8.38
C ILE A 70 10.70 0.28 -7.39
N TRP A 71 9.67 -0.41 -7.87
CA TRP A 71 8.68 -1.07 -7.01
C TRP A 71 9.29 -2.21 -6.20
N LEU A 72 10.16 -3.02 -6.83
CA LEU A 72 10.86 -4.11 -6.14
C LEU A 72 11.76 -3.59 -5.02
N ILE A 73 12.55 -2.55 -5.31
CA ILE A 73 13.42 -1.92 -4.31
C ILE A 73 12.58 -1.31 -3.18
N ASP A 74 11.48 -0.62 -3.48
CA ASP A 74 10.61 -0.03 -2.44
C ASP A 74 10.07 -1.11 -1.49
N MET A 75 9.61 -2.25 -2.01
CA MET A 75 9.16 -3.38 -1.21
C MET A 75 10.28 -4.02 -0.39
N ILE A 76 11.45 -4.24 -0.98
CA ILE A 76 12.61 -4.82 -0.26
C ILE A 76 13.06 -3.90 0.87
N LEU A 77 13.18 -2.60 0.60
CA LEU A 77 13.57 -1.62 1.61
C LEU A 77 12.59 -1.55 2.79
N GLN A 78 11.32 -1.85 2.55
CA GLN A 78 10.32 -1.88 3.61
C GLN A 78 10.42 -3.13 4.49
N LEU A 79 10.97 -4.22 3.97
CA LEU A 79 11.23 -5.45 4.73
C LEU A 79 12.49 -5.34 5.61
N ILE A 80 13.41 -4.43 5.29
CA ILE A 80 14.66 -4.28 6.03
C ILE A 80 14.47 -3.29 7.18
N PRO A 81 14.75 -3.67 8.45
CA PRO A 81 14.62 -2.78 9.62
C PRO A 81 15.78 -1.78 9.71
N ALA A 82 16.04 -1.01 8.66
CA ALA A 82 17.09 -0.02 8.64
C ALA A 82 16.68 1.29 9.32
N LYS A 83 17.58 1.87 10.14
CA LYS A 83 17.32 3.17 10.82
C LYS A 83 17.03 4.32 9.83
N ALA A 84 17.59 4.24 8.63
CA ALA A 84 17.33 5.19 7.54
C ALA A 84 15.99 4.99 6.84
N ASN A 85 15.28 3.91 7.15
CA ASN A 85 14.03 3.59 6.50
C ASN A 85 12.92 4.57 6.95
N ILE A 86 12.41 5.35 5.99
CA ILE A 86 11.44 6.42 6.25
C ILE A 86 10.00 5.87 6.20
N SER A 87 9.83 4.63 5.74
CA SER A 87 8.51 4.02 5.67
C SER A 87 7.86 3.92 7.06
N LEU A 88 6.69 4.51 7.20
CA LEU A 88 5.91 4.47 8.44
C LEU A 88 5.45 3.04 8.77
N GLY A 89 5.17 2.23 7.74
CA GLY A 89 4.75 0.84 7.91
C GLY A 89 5.84 -0.02 8.53
N SER A 90 7.06 0.01 7.97
CA SER A 90 8.17 -0.77 8.50
C SER A 90 8.57 -0.35 9.92
N LYS A 91 8.55 0.95 10.23
CA LYS A 91 8.79 1.43 11.60
C LYS A 91 7.80 0.89 12.61
N LYS A 92 6.54 0.78 12.23
CA LYS A 92 5.47 0.26 13.08
C LYS A 92 5.63 -1.22 13.37
N ASN A 93 6.16 -2.00 12.42
CA ASN A 93 6.20 -3.45 12.51
C ASN A 93 7.51 -4.01 13.10
N PHE A 94 8.58 -3.20 13.18
CA PHE A 94 9.86 -3.67 13.71
C PHE A 94 10.06 -3.25 15.16
N MET A 95 10.36 -4.22 16.01
CA MET A 95 10.57 -4.04 17.47
C MET A 95 11.58 -2.94 17.81
N ALA A 96 12.59 -2.69 16.95
CA ALA A 96 13.59 -1.64 17.15
C ALA A 96 13.02 -0.22 17.24
N TYR A 97 11.77 -0.02 16.80
CA TYR A 97 11.09 1.28 16.80
C TYR A 97 9.94 1.37 17.81
N PHE A 98 9.62 0.28 18.53
CA PHE A 98 8.61 0.31 19.57
C PHE A 98 9.16 0.95 20.84
N LEU A 99 8.41 1.93 21.36
CA LEU A 99 8.65 2.47 22.68
C LEU A 99 7.80 1.68 23.68
N PRO A 100 8.43 1.02 24.69
CA PRO A 100 7.66 0.28 25.68
C PRO A 100 6.79 1.23 26.50
N ILE A 101 5.53 0.86 26.68
CA ILE A 101 4.62 1.59 27.57
C ILE A 101 5.03 1.26 29.01
N LYS A 102 5.29 2.30 29.81
CA LYS A 102 5.70 2.18 31.22
C LYS A 102 4.54 1.78 32.15
N GLU A 103 3.30 1.97 31.70
CA GLU A 103 2.10 1.68 32.48
C GLU A 103 1.62 0.24 32.32
N LYS A 104 0.95 -0.29 33.34
CA LYS A 104 0.34 -1.62 33.28
C LYS A 104 -0.81 -1.62 32.27
N ILE A 105 -0.64 -2.35 31.19
CA ILE A 105 -1.63 -2.47 30.11
C ILE A 105 -2.80 -3.33 30.61
N ASN A 106 -4.03 -2.82 30.47
CA ASN A 106 -5.23 -3.61 30.66
C ASN A 106 -5.40 -4.56 29.47
N LYS A 107 -5.00 -5.83 29.64
CA LYS A 107 -5.04 -6.86 28.59
C LYS A 107 -6.44 -7.06 27.98
N ARG A 108 -7.50 -6.88 28.77
CA ARG A 108 -8.88 -7.03 28.29
C ARG A 108 -9.25 -5.88 27.35
N ALA A 109 -8.99 -4.64 27.74
CA ALA A 109 -9.24 -3.48 26.89
C ALA A 109 -8.40 -3.51 25.60
N LEU A 110 -7.13 -3.94 25.68
CA LEU A 110 -6.28 -4.13 24.52
C LEU A 110 -6.86 -5.16 23.55
N LYS A 111 -7.32 -6.32 24.05
CA LYS A 111 -7.93 -7.37 23.23
C LYS A 111 -9.22 -6.88 22.55
N GLU A 112 -10.07 -6.17 23.26
CA GLU A 112 -11.30 -5.60 22.68
C GLU A 112 -11.00 -4.57 21.60
N TYR A 113 -9.98 -3.71 21.81
CA TYR A 113 -9.53 -2.76 20.81
C TYR A 113 -8.98 -3.45 19.57
N ILE A 114 -8.10 -4.44 19.72
CA ILE A 114 -7.54 -5.23 18.60
C ILE A 114 -8.67 -5.91 17.80
N LEU A 115 -9.63 -6.55 18.48
CA LEU A 115 -10.74 -7.23 17.82
C LEU A 115 -11.63 -6.26 17.05
N SER A 116 -11.98 -5.11 17.63
CA SER A 116 -12.82 -4.11 16.98
C SER A 116 -12.13 -3.51 15.73
N THR A 117 -10.85 -3.14 15.86
CA THR A 117 -10.05 -2.58 14.77
C THR A 117 -9.84 -3.61 13.65
N THR A 118 -9.54 -4.86 14.01
CA THR A 118 -9.39 -5.96 13.05
C THR A 118 -10.68 -6.21 12.27
N ARG A 119 -11.82 -6.28 12.96
CA ARG A 119 -13.13 -6.49 12.32
C ARG A 119 -13.47 -5.36 11.34
N ALA A 120 -13.15 -4.12 11.69
CA ALA A 120 -13.35 -2.99 10.79
C ALA A 120 -12.40 -3.05 9.57
N ALA A 121 -11.14 -3.46 9.77
CA ALA A 121 -10.18 -3.62 8.68
C ALA A 121 -10.60 -4.71 7.68
N TYR A 122 -11.13 -5.84 8.16
CA TYR A 122 -11.63 -6.90 7.26
C TYR A 122 -12.82 -6.46 6.39
N LYS A 123 -13.66 -5.53 6.84
CA LYS A 123 -14.70 -4.95 5.98
C LYS A 123 -14.09 -4.24 4.77
N VAL A 124 -13.03 -3.46 4.99
CA VAL A 124 -12.30 -2.78 3.91
C VAL A 124 -11.66 -3.82 2.98
N PHE A 125 -11.05 -4.86 3.55
CA PHE A 125 -10.44 -5.93 2.77
C PHE A 125 -11.45 -6.61 1.83
N ILE A 126 -12.64 -6.95 2.33
CA ILE A 126 -13.71 -7.56 1.51
C ILE A 126 -14.13 -6.63 0.37
N ILE A 127 -14.32 -5.34 0.64
CA ILE A 127 -14.65 -4.35 -0.39
C ILE A 127 -13.55 -4.27 -1.43
N TRP A 128 -12.28 -4.29 -1.01
CA TRP A 128 -11.14 -4.26 -1.92
C TRP A 128 -11.04 -5.52 -2.78
N VAL A 129 -11.22 -6.69 -2.19
CA VAL A 129 -11.26 -7.97 -2.92
C VAL A 129 -12.39 -7.95 -3.95
N ALA A 130 -13.58 -7.48 -3.59
CA ALA A 130 -14.69 -7.35 -4.53
C ALA A 130 -14.36 -6.40 -5.70
N LEU A 131 -13.72 -5.26 -5.43
CA LEU A 131 -13.26 -4.33 -6.46
C LEU A 131 -12.22 -5.00 -7.38
N THR A 132 -11.24 -5.69 -6.81
CA THR A 132 -10.19 -6.37 -7.59
C THR A 132 -10.77 -7.49 -8.44
N LEU A 133 -11.71 -8.28 -7.90
CA LEU A 133 -12.41 -9.32 -8.65
C LEU A 133 -13.26 -8.72 -9.77
N ALA A 134 -13.93 -7.60 -9.54
CA ALA A 134 -14.70 -6.91 -10.59
C ALA A 134 -13.78 -6.47 -11.74
N LEU A 135 -12.63 -5.86 -11.44
CA LEU A 135 -11.63 -5.49 -12.45
C LEU A 135 -11.10 -6.71 -13.21
N GLY A 136 -10.78 -7.78 -12.48
CA GLY A 136 -10.33 -9.05 -13.08
C GLY A 136 -11.39 -9.68 -13.98
N THR A 137 -12.65 -9.67 -13.56
CA THR A 137 -13.77 -10.16 -14.36
C THR A 137 -13.94 -9.37 -15.65
N LEU A 138 -13.90 -8.05 -15.58
CA LEU A 138 -13.93 -7.19 -16.77
C LEU A 138 -12.79 -7.47 -17.73
N TYR A 139 -11.60 -7.76 -17.22
CA TYR A 139 -10.45 -8.17 -18.02
C TYR A 139 -10.68 -9.54 -18.67
N LEU A 140 -11.17 -10.54 -17.94
CA LEU A 140 -11.43 -11.88 -18.45
C LEU A 140 -12.53 -11.90 -19.54
N PHE A 141 -13.50 -11.02 -19.45
CA PHE A 141 -14.51 -10.83 -20.51
C PHE A 141 -13.98 -10.00 -21.71
N GLY A 142 -12.73 -9.57 -21.68
CA GLY A 142 -12.13 -8.80 -22.79
C GLY A 142 -12.63 -7.35 -22.87
N ILE A 143 -13.36 -6.85 -21.88
CA ILE A 143 -13.87 -5.46 -21.84
C ILE A 143 -12.71 -4.49 -21.58
N ILE A 144 -11.78 -4.88 -20.70
CA ILE A 144 -10.60 -4.08 -20.34
C ILE A 144 -9.36 -4.80 -20.88
N PRO A 145 -8.53 -4.13 -21.69
CA PRO A 145 -7.27 -4.69 -22.13
C PRO A 145 -6.23 -4.72 -20.99
N ARG A 146 -5.19 -5.56 -21.13
CA ARG A 146 -4.14 -5.80 -20.14
C ARG A 146 -3.43 -4.53 -19.70
N ASN A 147 -3.06 -3.67 -20.62
CA ASN A 147 -2.38 -2.41 -20.37
C ASN A 147 -3.24 -1.44 -19.54
N VAL A 148 -4.55 -1.42 -19.73
CA VAL A 148 -5.48 -0.63 -18.89
C VAL A 148 -5.59 -1.25 -17.50
N LEU A 149 -5.61 -2.58 -17.37
CA LEU A 149 -5.59 -3.23 -16.05
C LEU A 149 -4.30 -2.92 -15.29
N PHE A 150 -3.16 -2.89 -15.98
CA PHE A 150 -1.89 -2.42 -15.40
C PHE A 150 -1.97 -0.96 -14.93
N MET A 151 -2.63 -0.08 -15.68
CA MET A 151 -2.83 1.31 -15.28
C MET A 151 -3.60 1.46 -13.97
N PHE A 152 -4.55 0.57 -13.65
CA PHE A 152 -5.19 0.55 -12.34
C PHE A 152 -4.19 0.31 -11.20
N THR A 153 -3.17 -0.55 -11.41
CA THR A 153 -2.08 -0.72 -10.43
C THR A 153 -1.31 0.58 -10.23
N VAL A 154 -0.98 1.30 -11.31
CA VAL A 154 -0.28 2.59 -11.22
C VAL A 154 -1.14 3.64 -10.51
N ILE A 155 -2.45 3.66 -10.76
CA ILE A 155 -3.40 4.54 -10.06
C ILE A 155 -3.42 4.20 -8.57
N PHE A 156 -3.53 2.92 -8.19
CA PHE A 156 -3.52 2.50 -6.79
C PHE A 156 -2.20 2.85 -6.09
N TYR A 157 -1.07 2.76 -6.81
CA TYR A 157 0.24 3.19 -6.33
C TYR A 157 0.28 4.69 -5.97
N VAL A 158 -0.41 5.54 -6.70
CA VAL A 158 -0.55 6.97 -6.38
C VAL A 158 -1.55 7.17 -5.24
N CYS A 159 -2.70 6.48 -5.30
CA CYS A 159 -3.77 6.59 -4.30
C CYS A 159 -3.31 6.21 -2.90
N ASP A 160 -2.39 5.26 -2.76
CA ASP A 160 -1.78 4.89 -1.49
C ASP A 160 -1.19 6.10 -0.76
N LEU A 161 -0.34 6.89 -1.40
CA LEU A 161 0.23 8.11 -0.80
C LEU A 161 -0.79 9.24 -0.63
N ILE A 162 -1.79 9.34 -1.50
CA ILE A 162 -2.90 10.27 -1.31
C ILE A 162 -3.65 9.92 -0.02
N CYS A 163 -3.90 8.63 0.22
CA CYS A 163 -4.54 8.15 1.45
C CYS A 163 -3.75 8.53 2.71
N VAL A 164 -2.44 8.52 2.65
CA VAL A 164 -1.57 8.86 3.80
C VAL A 164 -1.45 10.37 4.01
N LEU A 165 -1.33 11.17 2.92
CA LEU A 165 -0.99 12.59 3.00
C LEU A 165 -2.20 13.52 3.02
N ILE A 166 -3.25 13.18 2.27
CA ILE A 166 -4.38 14.07 2.02
C ILE A 166 -5.62 13.54 2.73
N TRP A 167 -6.14 12.44 2.27
CA TRP A 167 -7.37 11.86 2.81
C TRP A 167 -7.50 10.38 2.42
N CYS A 168 -7.88 9.56 3.40
CA CYS A 168 -8.08 8.13 3.24
C CYS A 168 -9.58 7.79 3.27
N PRO A 169 -10.16 7.26 2.18
CA PRO A 169 -11.57 6.89 2.13
C PRO A 169 -11.92 5.77 3.12
N PHE A 170 -10.97 4.92 3.47
CA PHE A 170 -11.16 3.83 4.43
C PHE A 170 -11.45 4.33 5.84
N ARG A 171 -11.12 5.58 6.17
CA ARG A 171 -11.47 6.20 7.45
C ARG A 171 -12.97 6.22 7.72
N LEU A 172 -13.79 6.32 6.68
CA LEU A 172 -15.25 6.29 6.81
C LEU A 172 -15.72 4.93 7.34
N ILE A 173 -15.11 3.86 6.86
CA ILE A 173 -15.47 2.47 7.25
C ILE A 173 -14.84 2.11 8.59
N MET A 174 -13.58 2.49 8.79
CA MET A 174 -12.81 2.16 10.00
C MET A 174 -13.17 3.00 11.21
N LYS A 175 -13.81 4.17 11.00
CA LYS A 175 -14.00 5.19 12.04
C LYS A 175 -12.70 5.55 12.76
N ASN A 176 -11.57 5.34 12.11
CA ASN A 176 -10.23 5.59 12.63
C ASN A 176 -9.72 6.96 12.15
N LYS A 177 -9.24 7.78 13.08
CA LYS A 177 -8.75 9.12 12.77
C LYS A 177 -7.31 9.15 12.27
N CYS A 178 -6.53 8.06 12.44
CA CYS A 178 -5.10 8.02 12.12
C CYS A 178 -4.73 6.84 11.23
N CYS A 179 -4.18 7.12 10.03
CA CYS A 179 -3.73 6.09 9.10
C CYS A 179 -2.50 5.32 9.62
N THR A 180 -1.63 5.95 10.40
CA THR A 180 -0.40 5.31 10.90
C THR A 180 -0.64 4.18 11.88
N THR A 181 -1.80 4.16 12.55
CA THR A 181 -2.22 3.07 13.46
C THR A 181 -3.18 2.10 12.80
N CYS A 182 -3.51 2.32 11.53
CA CYS A 182 -4.47 1.52 10.80
C CYS A 182 -3.85 0.20 10.33
N ARG A 183 -4.53 -0.93 10.56
CA ARG A 183 -4.09 -2.25 10.10
C ARG A 183 -4.03 -2.34 8.56
N ILE A 184 -4.88 -1.59 7.85
CA ILE A 184 -4.90 -1.54 6.39
C ILE A 184 -3.54 -1.10 5.82
N PHE A 185 -2.80 -0.30 6.56
CA PHE A 185 -1.47 0.15 6.15
C PHE A 185 -0.46 -1.00 5.97
N ASN A 186 -0.71 -2.16 6.55
CA ASN A 186 0.12 -3.35 6.34
C ASN A 186 -0.24 -4.10 5.07
N TRP A 187 -1.41 -3.81 4.51
CA TRP A 187 -1.93 -4.44 3.30
C TRP A 187 -1.74 -3.57 2.05
N ASP A 188 -1.11 -2.40 2.19
CA ASP A 188 -0.97 -1.40 1.13
C ASP A 188 -0.40 -2.01 -0.15
N HIS A 189 0.72 -2.75 -0.07
CA HIS A 189 1.37 -3.36 -1.22
C HIS A 189 0.51 -4.43 -1.88
N ILE A 190 -0.07 -5.36 -1.09
CA ILE A 190 -0.91 -6.40 -1.68
C ILE A 190 -2.19 -5.81 -2.29
N MET A 191 -2.74 -4.77 -1.69
CA MET A 191 -3.86 -4.04 -2.26
C MET A 191 -3.47 -3.32 -3.55
N MET A 192 -2.33 -2.64 -3.56
CA MET A 192 -1.83 -1.87 -4.69
C MET A 192 -1.55 -2.76 -5.91
N PHE A 193 -0.90 -3.92 -5.70
CA PHE A 193 -0.52 -4.85 -6.76
C PHE A 193 -1.58 -5.91 -7.08
N SER A 194 -2.73 -5.92 -6.41
CA SER A 194 -3.78 -6.91 -6.62
C SER A 194 -4.31 -7.02 -8.07
N PRO A 195 -4.43 -5.97 -8.90
CA PRO A 195 -4.85 -6.13 -10.28
C PRO A 195 -3.85 -6.92 -11.13
N LEU A 196 -2.55 -6.92 -10.76
CA LEU A 196 -1.52 -7.67 -11.48
C LEU A 196 -1.70 -9.18 -11.41
N ILE A 197 -2.49 -9.70 -10.45
CA ILE A 197 -2.81 -11.12 -10.35
C ILE A 197 -3.43 -11.64 -11.67
N PHE A 198 -4.24 -10.82 -12.32
CA PHE A 198 -4.92 -11.16 -13.58
C PHE A 198 -4.07 -10.87 -14.81
N VAL A 199 -3.09 -9.97 -14.72
CA VAL A 199 -2.20 -9.63 -15.85
C VAL A 199 -1.33 -10.82 -16.24
N GLY A 200 -0.82 -11.57 -15.25
CA GLY A 200 0.07 -12.71 -15.49
C GLY A 200 1.49 -12.30 -15.90
N GLY A 201 2.31 -13.30 -16.29
CA GLY A 201 3.68 -13.07 -16.71
C GLY A 201 4.68 -12.82 -15.57
N PHE A 202 5.97 -12.82 -15.89
CA PHE A 202 7.04 -12.67 -14.90
C PHE A 202 7.01 -11.30 -14.22
N PHE A 203 6.78 -10.23 -14.99
CA PHE A 203 6.67 -8.86 -14.46
C PHE A 203 5.65 -8.78 -13.32
N ALA A 204 4.44 -9.26 -13.56
CA ALA A 204 3.32 -9.16 -12.64
C ALA A 204 3.49 -10.10 -11.43
N TRP A 205 3.79 -11.37 -11.69
CA TRP A 205 3.89 -12.36 -10.61
C TRP A 205 5.04 -12.08 -9.65
N SER A 206 6.20 -11.59 -10.12
CA SER A 206 7.31 -11.23 -9.24
C SER A 206 6.93 -10.14 -8.23
N LEU A 207 6.18 -9.12 -8.67
CA LEU A 207 5.70 -8.05 -7.80
C LEU A 207 4.61 -8.53 -6.83
N VAL A 208 3.67 -9.34 -7.30
CA VAL A 208 2.60 -9.91 -6.47
C VAL A 208 3.18 -10.81 -5.37
N VAL A 209 4.15 -11.67 -5.72
CA VAL A 209 4.83 -12.53 -4.74
C VAL A 209 5.58 -11.71 -3.70
N MET A 210 6.31 -10.67 -4.12
CA MET A 210 7.00 -9.77 -3.18
C MET A 210 6.03 -9.01 -2.29
N ALA A 211 4.91 -8.53 -2.82
CA ALA A 211 3.86 -7.88 -2.04
C ALA A 211 3.22 -8.84 -1.02
N ALA A 212 2.99 -10.08 -1.42
CA ALA A 212 2.47 -11.12 -0.53
C ALA A 212 3.46 -11.46 0.59
N LEU A 213 4.76 -11.56 0.28
CA LEU A 213 5.81 -11.75 1.28
C LEU A 213 5.87 -10.59 2.27
N ALA A 214 5.81 -9.34 1.79
CA ALA A 214 5.77 -8.16 2.65
C ALA A 214 4.56 -8.20 3.58
N TRP A 215 3.39 -8.51 3.04
CA TRP A 215 2.16 -8.66 3.81
C TRP A 215 2.27 -9.72 4.89
N LEU A 216 2.78 -10.93 4.55
CA LEU A 216 2.94 -12.05 5.50
C LEU A 216 3.91 -11.68 6.63
N VAL A 217 5.04 -11.05 6.33
CA VAL A 217 6.02 -10.61 7.33
C VAL A 217 5.38 -9.61 8.29
N TRP A 218 4.63 -8.64 7.78
CA TRP A 218 4.01 -7.62 8.62
C TRP A 218 2.85 -8.15 9.46
N GLU A 219 2.04 -9.06 8.92
CA GLU A 219 1.00 -9.73 9.71
C GLU A 219 1.61 -10.60 10.81
N ALA A 220 2.68 -11.33 10.50
CA ALA A 220 3.40 -12.11 11.52
C ALA A 220 3.95 -11.22 12.64
N CYS A 221 4.53 -10.06 12.30
CA CYS A 221 5.02 -9.09 13.30
C CYS A 221 3.89 -8.60 14.22
N ILE A 222 2.69 -8.33 13.70
CA ILE A 222 1.55 -7.90 14.52
C ILE A 222 1.02 -9.01 15.41
N ILE A 223 1.06 -10.27 14.95
CA ILE A 223 0.62 -11.42 15.76
C ILE A 223 1.61 -11.67 16.90
N ILE A 224 2.91 -11.54 16.64
CA ILE A 224 3.97 -11.79 17.63
C ILE A 224 4.06 -10.62 18.63
N TYR A 225 3.90 -9.39 18.15
CA TYR A 225 4.02 -8.15 18.95
C TYR A 225 2.76 -7.29 18.81
N PRO A 226 1.64 -7.74 19.43
CA PRO A 226 0.35 -7.04 19.33
C PRO A 226 0.32 -5.68 20.02
#